data_2a91db781621a5804b8a1ca71d55d0e4
#
_entry.id   2a91db781621a5804b8a1ca71d55d0e4
#
_cell.length_a   1.000
_cell.length_b   1.000
_cell.length_c   1.000
_cell.angle_alpha   90.00
_cell.angle_beta   90.00
_cell.angle_gamma   90.00
#
_symmetry.space_group_name_H-M   'P 1'
#
loop_
_entity.id
_entity.type
_entity.pdbx_description
1 polymer ?
#
loop_
_entity_poly.entity_id
_entity_poly.type
_entity_poly.pdbx_seq_one_letter_code
_entity_poly.pdbx_strand_id
1 'polypeptide(L)'
;SAGYSLVSCSNESVIDDEVNLGDYRAVDLILGKQRETVLARGACPPEFRAFPPELQLALADYCNGGGNLLVSGAYVGSDLWESDTTGASKEFAANTLKFKLRTGRAAVRGSVRSVASPYKTLKGDYDYNHELNGDCYVVESPDAIEPAADGAFTVFRYAENNLSAGVAYKGAYKVCTLGF
;
A
#
# COMPACT_ATOMS: atom_id res chain seq x y z
N SER A 1 -18.34 16.10 -2.24
CA SER A 1 -17.71 15.77 -0.93
C SER A 1 -18.39 14.54 -0.37
N ALA A 2 -17.62 13.57 0.09
CA ALA A 2 -18.14 12.31 0.67
C ALA A 2 -18.66 12.50 2.11
N GLY A 3 -18.80 13.74 2.59
CA GLY A 3 -19.31 14.05 3.94
C GLY A 3 -18.30 13.79 5.07
N TYR A 4 -17.00 13.65 4.73
CA TYR A 4 -15.92 13.49 5.70
C TYR A 4 -15.09 14.77 5.81
N SER A 5 -14.59 15.06 7.02
CA SER A 5 -13.50 16.02 7.23
C SER A 5 -12.17 15.32 6.88
N LEU A 6 -11.32 16.00 6.14
CA LEU A 6 -10.02 15.51 5.72
C LEU A 6 -8.91 16.30 6.41
N VAL A 7 -7.92 15.60 6.94
CA VAL A 7 -6.63 16.16 7.38
C VAL A 7 -5.55 15.50 6.55
N SER A 8 -4.58 16.25 6.07
CA SER A 8 -3.42 15.76 5.33
C SER A 8 -2.16 16.10 6.11
N CYS A 9 -1.26 15.13 6.22
CA CYS A 9 0.05 15.28 6.85
C CYS A 9 1.10 14.47 6.09
N SER A 10 2.36 14.70 6.39
CA SER A 10 3.45 13.86 5.89
C SER A 10 3.61 12.58 6.75
N ASN A 11 4.35 11.60 6.23
CA ASN A 11 4.70 10.39 7.00
C ASN A 11 5.56 10.74 8.22
N GLU A 12 6.42 11.74 8.10
CA GLU A 12 7.28 12.24 9.18
C GLU A 12 6.47 12.76 10.34
N SER A 13 5.37 13.49 10.11
CA SER A 13 4.48 13.98 11.19
C SER A 13 3.85 12.84 11.99
N VAL A 14 3.65 11.66 11.36
CA VAL A 14 3.19 10.46 12.07
C VAL A 14 4.34 9.82 12.84
N ILE A 15 5.53 9.73 12.25
CA ILE A 15 6.74 9.15 12.84
C ILE A 15 7.18 9.96 14.06
N ASP A 16 7.09 11.29 13.98
CA ASP A 16 7.49 12.22 15.03
C ASP A 16 6.41 12.45 16.11
N ASP A 17 5.34 11.64 16.10
CA ASP A 17 4.20 11.72 17.03
C ASP A 17 3.43 13.07 17.02
N GLU A 18 3.58 13.88 15.96
CA GLU A 18 2.80 15.12 15.79
C GLU A 18 1.34 14.82 15.40
N VAL A 19 1.10 13.69 14.74
CA VAL A 19 -0.21 13.22 14.31
C VAL A 19 -0.45 11.80 14.81
N ASN A 20 -1.44 11.65 15.69
CA ASN A 20 -1.86 10.34 16.19
C ASN A 20 -2.92 9.75 15.25
N LEU A 21 -2.60 8.65 14.57
CA LEU A 21 -3.52 7.98 13.65
C LEU A 21 -4.81 7.48 14.36
N GLY A 22 -4.74 7.18 15.65
CA GLY A 22 -5.88 6.73 16.44
C GLY A 22 -7.03 7.75 16.55
N ASP A 23 -6.77 9.02 16.29
CA ASP A 23 -7.77 10.09 16.28
C ASP A 23 -8.65 10.08 15.02
N TYR A 24 -8.29 9.27 14.01
CA TYR A 24 -8.95 9.25 12.71
C TYR A 24 -9.71 7.94 12.48
N ARG A 25 -10.90 8.06 11.93
CA ARG A 25 -11.75 6.91 11.60
C ARG A 25 -11.21 6.06 10.45
N ALA A 26 -10.48 6.67 9.54
CA ALA A 26 -9.84 6.02 8.41
C ALA A 26 -8.57 6.79 8.02
N VAL A 27 -7.56 6.05 7.58
CA VAL A 27 -6.30 6.57 7.07
C VAL A 27 -6.15 6.12 5.62
N ASP A 28 -5.79 7.06 4.75
CA ASP A 28 -5.42 6.82 3.35
C ASP A 28 -3.93 7.14 3.19
N LEU A 29 -3.11 6.11 3.08
CA LEU A 29 -1.66 6.21 2.92
C LEU A 29 -1.32 6.14 1.42
N ILE A 30 -1.03 7.30 0.85
CA ILE A 30 -0.68 7.45 -0.56
C ILE A 30 0.85 7.54 -0.68
N LEU A 31 1.49 6.44 -1.06
CA LEU A 31 2.95 6.37 -1.17
C LEU A 31 3.49 6.82 -2.54
N GLY A 32 2.62 6.91 -3.55
CA GLY A 32 3.01 7.35 -4.88
C GLY A 32 4.14 6.49 -5.47
N LYS A 33 5.29 7.10 -5.71
CA LYS A 33 6.50 6.44 -6.24
C LYS A 33 7.60 6.25 -5.18
N GLN A 34 7.25 6.38 -3.93
CA GLN A 34 8.22 6.27 -2.83
C GLN A 34 8.77 4.84 -2.73
N ARG A 35 10.08 4.74 -2.66
CA ARG A 35 10.82 3.50 -2.42
C ARG A 35 12.20 3.81 -1.87
N GLU A 36 12.83 2.85 -1.21
CA GLU A 36 14.22 2.98 -0.78
C GLU A 36 15.14 3.30 -1.96
N THR A 37 15.93 4.35 -1.83
CA THR A 37 16.82 4.84 -2.87
C THR A 37 18.23 5.00 -2.32
N VAL A 38 19.20 4.34 -2.96
CA VAL A 38 20.62 4.46 -2.64
C VAL A 38 21.15 5.76 -3.23
N LEU A 39 21.62 6.65 -2.37
CA LEU A 39 22.17 7.95 -2.75
C LEU A 39 23.70 7.93 -2.80
N ALA A 40 24.26 8.87 -3.56
CA ALA A 40 25.71 9.11 -3.66
C ALA A 40 26.54 7.82 -3.85
N ARG A 41 26.04 6.86 -4.65
CA ARG A 41 26.66 5.54 -4.87
C ARG A 41 26.93 4.75 -3.59
N GLY A 42 26.08 4.93 -2.56
CA GLY A 42 26.19 4.28 -1.27
C GLY A 42 27.07 5.02 -0.26
N ALA A 43 27.51 6.25 -0.57
CA ALA A 43 28.23 7.08 0.38
C ALA A 43 27.34 7.72 1.46
N CYS A 44 26.03 7.75 1.21
CA CYS A 44 25.01 8.19 2.16
C CYS A 44 24.08 7.03 2.51
N PRO A 45 23.41 7.06 3.69
CA PRO A 45 22.34 6.11 3.99
C PRO A 45 21.28 6.13 2.89
N PRO A 46 20.60 5.00 2.62
CA PRO A 46 19.43 4.97 1.74
C PRO A 46 18.31 5.84 2.30
N GLU A 47 17.59 6.52 1.42
CA GLU A 47 16.47 7.41 1.78
C GLU A 47 15.19 7.02 1.01
N PHE A 48 14.09 7.68 1.34
CA PHE A 48 12.78 7.55 0.68
C PHE A 48 12.13 6.16 0.77
N ARG A 49 12.47 5.39 1.80
CA ARG A 49 11.80 4.12 2.06
C ARG A 49 10.29 4.34 2.22
N ALA A 50 9.48 3.54 1.53
CA ALA A 50 8.02 3.67 1.58
C ALA A 50 7.45 3.36 2.98
N PHE A 51 8.05 2.38 3.66
CA PHE A 51 7.66 1.96 5.00
C PHE A 51 8.87 1.94 5.94
N PRO A 52 9.35 3.09 6.44
CA PRO A 52 10.35 3.08 7.51
C PRO A 52 9.82 2.33 8.74
N PRO A 53 10.71 1.72 9.55
CA PRO A 53 10.29 0.90 10.70
C PRO A 53 9.33 1.60 11.66
N GLU A 54 9.52 2.88 11.90
CA GLU A 54 8.71 3.71 12.78
C GLU A 54 7.28 3.85 12.22
N LEU A 55 7.13 4.06 10.93
CA LEU A 55 5.83 4.10 10.26
C LEU A 55 5.15 2.73 10.29
N GLN A 56 5.91 1.63 10.11
CA GLN A 56 5.35 0.28 10.23
C GLN A 56 4.73 0.04 11.60
N LEU A 57 5.40 0.50 12.69
CA LEU A 57 4.90 0.40 14.05
C LEU A 57 3.62 1.21 14.24
N ALA A 58 3.61 2.48 13.84
CA ALA A 58 2.44 3.35 13.95
C ALA A 58 1.21 2.78 13.20
N LEU A 59 1.42 2.25 11.99
CA LEU A 59 0.36 1.60 11.22
C LEU A 59 -0.13 0.30 11.85
N ALA A 60 0.78 -0.50 12.42
CA ALA A 60 0.42 -1.73 13.12
C ALA A 60 -0.42 -1.43 14.37
N ASP A 61 -0.03 -0.45 15.16
CA ASP A 61 -0.77 -0.02 16.35
C ASP A 61 -2.15 0.53 15.99
N TYR A 62 -2.23 1.35 14.93
CA TYR A 62 -3.50 1.84 14.40
C TYR A 62 -4.44 0.71 13.97
N CYS A 63 -3.93 -0.27 13.24
CA CYS A 63 -4.70 -1.43 12.82
C CYS A 63 -5.14 -2.28 14.02
N ASN A 64 -4.23 -2.55 14.97
CA ASN A 64 -4.54 -3.31 16.19
C ASN A 64 -5.60 -2.60 17.06
N GLY A 65 -5.67 -1.27 17.01
CA GLY A 65 -6.72 -0.46 17.60
C GLY A 65 -8.08 -0.52 16.87
N GLY A 66 -8.20 -1.28 15.79
CA GLY A 66 -9.43 -1.40 15.00
C GLY A 66 -9.58 -0.39 13.87
N GLY A 67 -8.48 0.22 13.44
CA GLY A 67 -8.42 1.24 12.39
C GLY A 67 -8.89 0.76 11.01
N ASN A 68 -9.10 1.71 10.11
CA ASN A 68 -9.44 1.43 8.71
C ASN A 68 -8.34 2.07 7.83
N LEU A 69 -7.53 1.24 7.18
CA LEU A 69 -6.37 1.66 6.43
C LEU A 69 -6.53 1.36 4.93
N LEU A 70 -6.34 2.36 4.08
CA LEU A 70 -6.11 2.20 2.66
C LEU A 70 -4.63 2.51 2.37
N VAL A 71 -3.98 1.71 1.55
CA VAL A 71 -2.59 1.92 1.11
C VAL A 71 -2.53 1.81 -0.39
N SER A 72 -1.87 2.75 -1.04
CA SER A 72 -1.65 2.72 -2.50
C SER A 72 -0.27 3.25 -2.88
N GLY A 73 0.30 2.73 -3.96
CA GLY A 73 1.58 3.18 -4.50
C GLY A 73 2.24 2.19 -5.44
N ALA A 74 3.16 2.70 -6.25
CA ALA A 74 3.83 1.94 -7.31
C ALA A 74 4.83 0.88 -6.81
N TYR A 75 5.24 0.94 -5.53
CA TYR A 75 6.30 0.08 -4.97
C TYR A 75 5.92 -0.49 -3.58
N VAL A 76 4.64 -0.58 -3.27
CA VAL A 76 4.15 -0.98 -1.94
C VAL A 76 4.69 -2.33 -1.46
N GLY A 77 4.72 -3.31 -2.36
CA GLY A 77 5.21 -4.64 -2.04
C GLY A 77 6.71 -4.78 -2.25
N SER A 78 7.22 -4.30 -3.39
CA SER A 78 8.63 -4.43 -3.74
C SER A 78 9.55 -3.69 -2.77
N ASP A 79 9.19 -2.50 -2.30
CA ASP A 79 9.98 -1.79 -1.30
C ASP A 79 10.10 -2.57 0.02
N LEU A 80 9.00 -3.15 0.51
CA LEU A 80 9.03 -4.00 1.72
C LEU A 80 9.86 -5.26 1.56
N TRP A 81 9.99 -5.79 0.33
CA TRP A 81 10.77 -7.01 0.06
C TRP A 81 12.23 -6.72 -0.24
N GLU A 82 12.53 -5.67 -1.01
CA GLU A 82 13.88 -5.31 -1.44
C GLU A 82 14.72 -4.72 -0.31
N SER A 83 14.11 -3.90 0.54
CA SER A 83 14.80 -3.26 1.67
C SER A 83 14.80 -4.11 2.96
N ASP A 84 14.21 -5.30 2.94
CA ASP A 84 14.09 -6.15 4.13
C ASP A 84 15.30 -7.09 4.29
N THR A 85 16.18 -6.72 5.19
CA THR A 85 17.36 -7.53 5.57
C THR A 85 17.12 -8.47 6.76
N THR A 86 16.02 -8.26 7.52
CA THR A 86 15.76 -8.97 8.78
C THR A 86 14.56 -9.89 8.73
N GLY A 87 13.67 -9.72 7.77
CA GLY A 87 12.35 -10.34 7.69
C GLY A 87 11.23 -9.53 8.34
N ALA A 88 11.54 -8.49 9.11
CA ALA A 88 10.55 -7.70 9.85
C ALA A 88 9.54 -6.99 8.96
N SER A 89 9.99 -6.45 7.82
CA SER A 89 9.08 -5.77 6.87
C SER A 89 8.13 -6.75 6.18
N LYS A 90 8.59 -7.98 5.89
CA LYS A 90 7.74 -9.04 5.35
C LYS A 90 6.72 -9.53 6.38
N GLU A 91 7.12 -9.60 7.66
CA GLU A 91 6.21 -9.91 8.76
C GLU A 91 5.16 -8.81 8.94
N PHE A 92 5.54 -7.54 8.87
CA PHE A 92 4.59 -6.42 8.87
C PHE A 92 3.60 -6.53 7.70
N ALA A 93 4.07 -6.78 6.48
CA ALA A 93 3.20 -6.96 5.32
C ALA A 93 2.20 -8.12 5.52
N ALA A 94 2.67 -9.28 6.01
CA ALA A 94 1.82 -10.45 6.22
C ALA A 94 0.85 -10.29 7.41
N ASN A 95 1.32 -9.72 8.52
CA ASN A 95 0.57 -9.68 9.77
C ASN A 95 -0.32 -8.44 9.90
N THR A 96 0.07 -7.30 9.33
CA THR A 96 -0.68 -6.04 9.40
C THR A 96 -1.40 -5.74 8.09
N LEU A 97 -0.69 -5.69 6.96
CA LEU A 97 -1.28 -5.38 5.65
C LEU A 97 -1.95 -6.61 5.00
N LYS A 98 -1.72 -7.81 5.53
CA LYS A 98 -2.34 -9.09 5.13
C LYS A 98 -1.99 -9.55 3.71
N PHE A 99 -0.85 -9.13 3.17
CA PHE A 99 -0.39 -9.55 1.85
C PHE A 99 1.04 -10.08 1.85
N LYS A 100 1.39 -10.77 0.78
CA LYS A 100 2.76 -11.12 0.37
C LYS A 100 3.00 -10.64 -1.06
N LEU A 101 4.24 -10.26 -1.36
CA LEU A 101 4.64 -9.92 -2.72
C LEU A 101 4.67 -11.18 -3.60
N ARG A 102 4.07 -11.09 -4.78
CA ARG A 102 4.18 -12.10 -5.85
C ARG A 102 5.31 -11.74 -6.82
N THR A 103 5.29 -10.52 -7.33
CA THR A 103 6.31 -9.96 -8.21
C THR A 103 6.14 -8.45 -8.33
N GLY A 104 7.23 -7.70 -8.49
CA GLY A 104 7.21 -6.32 -8.96
C GLY A 104 7.00 -6.26 -10.49
N ARG A 105 6.74 -5.07 -11.02
CA ARG A 105 6.49 -4.80 -12.44
C ARG A 105 5.43 -5.72 -13.05
N ALA A 106 4.35 -5.91 -12.31
CA ALA A 106 3.33 -6.90 -12.61
C ALA A 106 2.49 -6.59 -13.85
N ALA A 107 2.41 -5.33 -14.26
CA ALA A 107 1.59 -4.89 -15.38
C ALA A 107 2.16 -3.64 -16.05
N VAL A 108 1.74 -3.37 -17.30
CA VAL A 108 2.18 -2.21 -18.09
C VAL A 108 1.02 -1.42 -18.72
N ARG A 109 -0.21 -1.92 -18.64
CA ARG A 109 -1.37 -1.31 -19.35
C ARG A 109 -2.22 -0.39 -18.50
N GLY A 110 -1.90 -0.20 -17.22
CA GLY A 110 -2.61 0.73 -16.35
C GLY A 110 -4.08 0.40 -16.08
N SER A 111 -4.48 -0.87 -16.17
CA SER A 111 -5.88 -1.25 -15.98
C SER A 111 -6.04 -2.41 -15.00
N VAL A 112 -7.01 -2.29 -14.11
CA VAL A 112 -7.37 -3.30 -13.12
C VAL A 112 -8.87 -3.59 -13.17
N ARG A 113 -9.23 -4.82 -12.81
CA ARG A 113 -10.61 -5.28 -12.72
C ARG A 113 -10.93 -5.69 -11.30
N SER A 114 -12.07 -5.23 -10.78
CA SER A 114 -12.56 -5.70 -9.49
C SER A 114 -12.98 -7.16 -9.55
N VAL A 115 -12.78 -7.87 -8.45
CA VAL A 115 -13.25 -9.26 -8.30
C VAL A 115 -14.30 -9.36 -7.21
N ALA A 116 -15.10 -10.42 -7.26
CA ALA A 116 -16.13 -10.66 -6.26
C ALA A 116 -15.48 -10.75 -4.86
N SER A 117 -15.91 -9.90 -3.96
CA SER A 117 -15.33 -9.75 -2.63
C SER A 117 -16.39 -9.30 -1.61
N PRO A 118 -16.08 -9.33 -0.30
CA PRO A 118 -16.94 -8.74 0.73
C PRO A 118 -17.23 -7.23 0.55
N TYR A 119 -16.47 -6.53 -0.27
CA TYR A 119 -16.72 -5.14 -0.67
C TYR A 119 -17.63 -5.06 -1.89
N LYS A 120 -18.93 -5.23 -1.66
CA LYS A 120 -19.94 -5.32 -2.71
C LYS A 120 -20.07 -4.08 -3.59
N THR A 121 -19.54 -2.95 -3.16
CA THR A 121 -19.56 -1.67 -3.89
C THR A 121 -18.43 -1.53 -4.91
N LEU A 122 -17.34 -2.31 -4.77
CA LEU A 122 -16.25 -2.33 -5.73
C LEU A 122 -16.65 -3.21 -6.92
N LYS A 123 -17.07 -2.58 -8.01
CA LYS A 123 -17.48 -3.28 -9.23
C LYS A 123 -17.02 -2.51 -10.46
N GLY A 124 -16.45 -3.23 -11.41
CA GLY A 124 -16.05 -2.69 -12.70
C GLY A 124 -14.55 -2.75 -12.97
N ASP A 125 -14.19 -2.15 -14.06
CA ASP A 125 -12.83 -1.95 -14.50
C ASP A 125 -12.41 -0.52 -14.14
N TYR A 126 -11.16 -0.33 -13.76
CA TYR A 126 -10.59 0.95 -13.37
C TYR A 126 -9.23 1.10 -14.04
N ASP A 127 -8.91 2.32 -14.43
CA ASP A 127 -7.61 2.66 -14.98
C ASP A 127 -6.80 3.43 -13.94
N TYR A 128 -5.49 3.16 -13.91
CA TYR A 128 -4.52 3.95 -13.16
C TYR A 128 -3.50 4.55 -14.12
N ASN A 129 -2.87 5.65 -13.70
CA ASN A 129 -1.96 6.35 -14.57
C ASN A 129 -0.67 5.56 -14.81
N HIS A 130 -0.37 5.23 -16.07
CA HIS A 130 0.83 4.49 -16.49
C HIS A 130 1.66 5.24 -17.55
N GLU A 131 1.22 6.45 -17.93
CA GLU A 131 1.89 7.32 -18.88
C GLU A 131 2.23 8.67 -18.24
N LEU A 132 3.26 9.34 -18.75
CA LEU A 132 3.64 10.66 -18.26
C LEU A 132 2.53 11.67 -18.48
N ASN A 133 2.08 12.29 -17.41
CA ASN A 133 1.18 13.45 -17.43
C ASN A 133 1.51 14.41 -16.27
N GLY A 134 0.92 15.60 -16.29
CA GLY A 134 1.20 16.63 -15.30
C GLY A 134 0.38 16.54 -14.01
N ASP A 135 -0.67 15.71 -13.99
CA ASP A 135 -1.68 15.75 -12.91
C ASP A 135 -1.51 14.60 -11.91
N CYS A 136 -0.95 13.47 -12.34
CA CYS A 136 -0.82 12.27 -11.51
C CYS A 136 0.56 11.63 -11.63
N TYR A 137 1.02 10.96 -10.56
CA TYR A 137 2.23 10.14 -10.65
C TYR A 137 2.04 8.95 -11.60
N VAL A 138 3.12 8.53 -12.24
CA VAL A 138 3.13 7.33 -13.08
C VAL A 138 3.34 6.10 -12.22
N VAL A 139 2.46 5.12 -12.33
CA VAL A 139 2.67 3.79 -11.74
C VAL A 139 3.58 2.99 -12.66
N GLU A 140 4.88 3.23 -12.56
CA GLU A 140 5.89 2.67 -13.46
C GLU A 140 6.28 1.22 -13.15
N SER A 141 5.97 0.75 -11.95
CA SER A 141 6.31 -0.60 -11.48
C SER A 141 5.25 -1.14 -10.53
N PRO A 142 4.03 -1.39 -11.01
CA PRO A 142 2.96 -1.90 -10.16
C PRO A 142 3.32 -3.29 -9.61
N ASP A 143 2.98 -3.54 -8.35
CA ASP A 143 3.25 -4.79 -7.66
C ASP A 143 2.06 -5.75 -7.74
N ALA A 144 2.32 -7.02 -8.04
CA ALA A 144 1.35 -8.07 -7.77
C ALA A 144 1.51 -8.54 -6.32
N ILE A 145 0.42 -8.45 -5.58
CA ILE A 145 0.35 -8.83 -4.16
C ILE A 145 -0.75 -9.86 -3.94
N GLU A 146 -0.49 -10.85 -3.09
CA GLU A 146 -1.41 -11.96 -2.84
C GLU A 146 -1.81 -11.99 -1.36
N PRO A 147 -3.03 -12.45 -1.01
CA PRO A 147 -3.43 -12.66 0.38
C PRO A 147 -2.42 -13.54 1.13
N ALA A 148 -2.07 -13.14 2.36
CA ALA A 148 -1.09 -13.83 3.21
C ALA A 148 -1.66 -14.30 4.54
N ALA A 149 -2.94 -14.08 4.82
CA ALA A 149 -3.58 -14.45 6.08
C ALA A 149 -5.00 -14.92 5.85
N ASP A 150 -5.52 -15.68 6.80
CA ASP A 150 -6.93 -16.09 6.81
C ASP A 150 -7.84 -14.86 6.85
N GLY A 151 -8.88 -14.87 6.03
CA GLY A 151 -9.81 -13.75 5.90
C GLY A 151 -9.30 -12.59 5.00
N ALA A 152 -8.07 -12.65 4.51
CA ALA A 152 -7.60 -11.76 3.45
C ALA A 152 -8.06 -12.25 2.07
N PHE A 153 -8.32 -11.33 1.16
CA PHE A 153 -8.84 -11.66 -0.17
C PHE A 153 -8.36 -10.63 -1.21
N THR A 154 -8.25 -11.09 -2.47
CA THR A 154 -7.99 -10.21 -3.60
C THR A 154 -9.22 -9.34 -3.88
N VAL A 155 -9.02 -8.04 -4.11
CA VAL A 155 -10.07 -7.07 -4.49
C VAL A 155 -9.97 -6.62 -5.93
N PHE A 156 -8.76 -6.57 -6.47
CA PHE A 156 -8.46 -6.19 -7.85
C PHE A 156 -7.48 -7.16 -8.50
N ARG A 157 -7.60 -7.33 -9.81
CA ARG A 157 -6.65 -8.02 -10.65
C ARG A 157 -6.23 -7.15 -11.82
N TYR A 158 -4.97 -7.23 -12.22
CA TYR A 158 -4.51 -6.61 -13.46
C TYR A 158 -5.24 -7.22 -14.66
N ALA A 159 -5.81 -6.35 -15.52
CA ALA A 159 -6.64 -6.79 -16.63
C ALA A 159 -5.86 -7.61 -17.67
N GLU A 160 -4.56 -7.34 -17.82
CA GLU A 160 -3.73 -7.96 -18.87
C GLU A 160 -3.26 -9.38 -18.55
N ASN A 161 -3.10 -9.74 -17.27
CA ASN A 161 -2.50 -11.03 -16.89
C ASN A 161 -3.17 -11.73 -15.70
N ASN A 162 -4.23 -11.11 -15.16
CA ASN A 162 -5.01 -11.64 -14.05
C ASN A 162 -4.25 -11.83 -12.72
N LEU A 163 -3.04 -11.28 -12.57
CA LEU A 163 -2.34 -11.24 -11.29
C LEU A 163 -3.10 -10.35 -10.29
N SER A 164 -3.01 -10.67 -9.01
CA SER A 164 -3.65 -9.89 -7.96
C SER A 164 -3.00 -8.52 -7.83
N ALA A 165 -3.78 -7.46 -8.02
CA ALA A 165 -3.36 -6.06 -7.98
C ALA A 165 -3.70 -5.37 -6.65
N GLY A 166 -4.55 -5.97 -5.84
CA GLY A 166 -4.94 -5.43 -4.55
C GLY A 166 -5.46 -6.51 -3.61
N VAL A 167 -5.11 -6.38 -2.35
CA VAL A 167 -5.49 -7.29 -1.27
C VAL A 167 -6.20 -6.52 -0.18
N ALA A 168 -7.26 -7.09 0.37
CA ALA A 168 -7.94 -6.51 1.51
C ALA A 168 -8.21 -7.56 2.59
N TYR A 169 -8.41 -7.06 3.80
CA TYR A 169 -8.83 -7.81 4.97
C TYR A 169 -9.96 -7.07 5.67
N LYS A 170 -10.92 -7.82 6.19
CA LYS A 170 -12.06 -7.28 6.92
C LYS A 170 -12.34 -8.18 8.14
N GLY A 171 -11.69 -7.86 9.25
CA GLY A 171 -11.80 -8.60 10.50
C GLY A 171 -11.79 -7.65 11.69
N ALA A 172 -10.87 -7.84 12.64
CA ALA A 172 -10.71 -6.98 13.81
C ALA A 172 -10.45 -5.51 13.43
N TYR A 173 -9.81 -5.29 12.28
CA TYR A 173 -9.65 -4.00 11.61
C TYR A 173 -9.92 -4.18 10.11
N LYS A 174 -9.79 -3.12 9.35
CA LYS A 174 -9.89 -3.21 7.90
C LYS A 174 -8.65 -2.63 7.27
N VAL A 175 -8.08 -3.35 6.32
CA VAL A 175 -7.01 -2.84 5.48
C VAL A 175 -7.30 -3.20 4.03
N CYS A 176 -6.97 -2.28 3.13
CA CYS A 176 -6.96 -2.51 1.70
C CYS A 176 -5.65 -1.96 1.14
N THR A 177 -4.87 -2.82 0.52
CA THR A 177 -3.59 -2.47 -0.08
C THR A 177 -3.67 -2.65 -1.59
N LEU A 178 -3.30 -1.61 -2.32
CA LEU A 178 -3.25 -1.57 -3.77
C LEU A 178 -1.78 -1.53 -4.21
N GLY A 179 -1.38 -2.38 -5.13
CA GLY A 179 -0.03 -2.44 -5.68
C GLY A 179 0.20 -1.46 -6.85
N PHE A 180 -0.61 -0.39 -6.94
CA PHE A 180 -0.56 0.60 -8.01
C PHE A 180 -0.96 1.99 -7.56
#